data_410cce949b0b511a150ad5e80a6cbe89
#
_entry.id   410cce949b0b511a150ad5e80a6cbe89
#
_cell.length_a   1.000
_cell.length_b   1.000
_cell.length_c   1.000
_cell.angle_alpha   90.00
_cell.angle_beta   90.00
_cell.angle_gamma   90.00
#
_symmetry.space_group_name_H-M   'P 1'
#
loop_
_entity.id
_entity.type
_entity.pdbx_description
1 polymer ?
#
loop_
_entity_poly.entity_id
_entity_poly.type
_entity_poly.pdbx_seq_one_letter_code
_entity_poly.pdbx_strand_id
1 'polypeptide(L)'
;MSSSFLITPQALQTRLAQSPEKVLLCDCRFDLVDPDLGQRIYEVSHLPGAVYVDLGRSLSSEKNGLNGRHPLPDADVFAQYLAALGVNPDTLIVGVDAHGGLYGSRLWWLARWVGHANVVVLDGGMPAWEKAGYALIAAQPAARAWPGSPASQSFGSLSFRPGFGDEVDATLVEGVA
;
A
#
# COMPACT_ATOMS: atom_id res chain seq x y z
N MET A 1 4.36 23.62 2.26
CA MET A 1 5.38 22.62 1.86
C MET A 1 4.68 21.65 0.93
N SER A 2 5.10 21.55 -0.33
CA SER A 2 4.50 20.60 -1.28
C SER A 2 4.78 19.19 -0.77
N SER A 3 3.77 18.48 -0.30
CA SER A 3 3.90 17.08 0.08
C SER A 3 4.07 16.27 -1.21
N SER A 4 5.28 15.80 -1.48
CA SER A 4 5.52 14.89 -2.59
C SER A 4 4.80 13.58 -2.30
N PHE A 5 3.96 13.12 -3.23
CA PHE A 5 3.30 11.80 -3.14
C PHE A 5 4.22 10.66 -3.57
N LEU A 6 5.41 10.99 -4.03
CA LEU A 6 6.41 10.06 -4.50
C LEU A 6 7.66 10.14 -3.62
N ILE A 7 8.32 9.00 -3.46
CA ILE A 7 9.64 8.89 -2.82
C ILE A 7 10.62 8.26 -3.81
N THR A 8 11.79 8.88 -4.00
CA THR A 8 12.84 8.29 -4.86
C THR A 8 13.49 7.08 -4.20
N PRO A 9 14.06 6.13 -4.97
CA PRO A 9 14.81 5.00 -4.40
C PRO A 9 15.90 5.43 -3.40
N GLN A 10 16.63 6.51 -3.69
CA GLN A 10 17.68 7.04 -2.85
C GLN A 10 17.15 7.58 -1.52
N ALA A 11 16.05 8.33 -1.56
CA ALA A 11 15.41 8.86 -0.37
C ALA A 11 14.83 7.74 0.50
N LEU A 12 14.23 6.73 -0.13
CA LEU A 12 13.73 5.53 0.56
C LEU A 12 14.87 4.76 1.22
N GLN A 13 15.97 4.49 0.51
CA GLN A 13 17.14 3.80 1.06
C GLN A 13 17.69 4.54 2.28
N THR A 14 17.79 5.88 2.20
CA THR A 14 18.23 6.70 3.33
C THR A 14 17.27 6.56 4.53
N ARG A 15 15.97 6.58 4.28
CA ARG A 15 14.96 6.44 5.34
C ARG A 15 15.03 5.07 6.00
N LEU A 16 15.18 4.01 5.21
CA LEU A 16 15.34 2.63 5.72
C LEU A 16 16.61 2.45 6.55
N ALA A 17 17.69 3.13 6.20
CA ALA A 17 18.93 3.09 6.98
C ALA A 17 18.83 3.84 8.32
N GLN A 18 17.99 4.88 8.40
CA GLN A 18 17.84 5.73 9.59
C GLN A 18 16.80 5.23 10.58
N SER A 19 15.65 4.75 10.09
CA SER A 19 14.50 4.40 10.92
C SER A 19 13.65 3.33 10.25
N PRO A 20 14.19 2.10 10.06
CA PRO A 20 13.48 1.03 9.36
C PRO A 20 12.17 0.63 10.05
N GLU A 21 12.11 0.76 11.38
CA GLU A 21 10.93 0.43 12.19
C GLU A 21 9.75 1.38 11.96
N LYS A 22 10.00 2.56 11.37
CA LYS A 22 8.98 3.55 11.02
C LYS A 22 8.52 3.49 9.57
N VAL A 23 8.99 2.49 8.80
CA VAL A 23 8.65 2.33 7.40
C VAL A 23 7.97 0.98 7.18
N LEU A 24 6.78 1.01 6.59
CA LEU A 24 6.11 -0.18 6.07
C LEU A 24 6.23 -0.19 4.55
N LEU A 25 7.00 -1.13 4.01
CA LEU A 25 7.09 -1.37 2.58
C LEU A 25 5.99 -2.32 2.16
N CYS A 26 5.18 -1.92 1.18
CA CYS A 26 4.08 -2.71 0.64
C CYS A 26 4.35 -3.03 -0.83
N ASP A 27 4.64 -4.30 -1.12
CA ASP A 27 4.76 -4.78 -2.50
C ASP A 27 3.36 -5.00 -3.07
N CYS A 28 2.95 -4.10 -3.94
CA CYS A 28 1.64 -4.07 -4.57
C CYS A 28 1.65 -4.62 -6.00
N ARG A 29 2.70 -5.36 -6.41
CA ARG A 29 2.75 -5.96 -7.75
C ARG A 29 1.57 -6.89 -7.96
N PHE A 30 0.92 -6.73 -9.09
CA PHE A 30 -0.28 -7.48 -9.43
C PHE A 30 -0.39 -7.62 -10.95
N ASP A 31 -1.08 -8.65 -11.40
CA ASP A 31 -1.43 -8.84 -12.79
C ASP A 31 -2.93 -9.05 -12.96
N LEU A 32 -3.55 -8.38 -13.94
CA LEU A 32 -5.00 -8.42 -14.14
C LEU A 32 -5.47 -9.70 -14.82
N VAL A 33 -4.58 -10.44 -15.48
CA VAL A 33 -4.86 -11.69 -16.18
C VAL A 33 -4.55 -12.88 -15.27
N ASP A 34 -3.44 -12.80 -14.53
CA ASP A 34 -3.00 -13.81 -13.58
C ASP A 34 -2.89 -13.22 -12.16
N PRO A 35 -3.98 -13.20 -11.39
CA PRO A 35 -4.02 -12.55 -10.07
C PRO A 35 -2.99 -13.07 -9.06
N ASP A 36 -2.51 -14.31 -9.21
CA ASP A 36 -1.52 -14.90 -8.30
C ASP A 36 -0.07 -14.60 -8.73
N LEU A 37 0.14 -14.00 -9.91
CA LEU A 37 1.48 -13.66 -10.41
C LEU A 37 2.21 -12.72 -9.46
N GLY A 38 1.53 -11.71 -8.93
CA GLY A 38 2.12 -10.75 -8.00
C GLY A 38 2.75 -11.40 -6.78
N GLN A 39 2.02 -12.33 -6.16
CA GLN A 39 2.54 -13.10 -5.02
C GLN A 39 3.73 -13.98 -5.41
N ARG A 40 3.66 -14.68 -6.53
CA ARG A 40 4.76 -15.54 -6.98
C ARG A 40 6.05 -14.76 -7.26
N ILE A 41 5.95 -13.58 -7.91
CA ILE A 41 7.14 -12.76 -8.14
C ILE A 41 7.67 -12.11 -6.84
N TYR A 42 6.80 -11.78 -5.88
CA TYR A 42 7.19 -11.33 -4.56
C TYR A 42 8.02 -12.42 -3.82
N GLU A 43 7.59 -13.66 -3.87
CA GLU A 43 8.30 -14.79 -3.26
C GLU A 43 9.70 -14.99 -3.85
N VAL A 44 9.85 -14.72 -5.14
CA VAL A 44 11.16 -14.83 -5.83
C VAL A 44 12.06 -13.64 -5.51
N SER A 45 11.50 -12.42 -5.47
CA SER A 45 12.31 -11.21 -5.33
C SER A 45 11.46 -10.03 -4.87
N HIS A 46 11.83 -9.37 -3.77
CA HIS A 46 11.17 -8.16 -3.25
C HIS A 46 12.15 -7.28 -2.46
N LEU A 47 11.76 -6.06 -2.12
CA LEU A 47 12.53 -5.17 -1.26
C LEU A 47 12.67 -5.77 0.14
N PRO A 48 13.85 -5.70 0.78
CA PRO A 48 14.04 -6.22 2.13
C PRO A 48 13.03 -5.63 3.12
N GLY A 49 12.31 -6.50 3.82
CA GLY A 49 11.29 -6.09 4.80
C GLY A 49 9.92 -5.71 4.22
N ALA A 50 9.74 -5.77 2.91
CA ALA A 50 8.44 -5.54 2.30
C ALA A 50 7.46 -6.65 2.65
N VAL A 51 6.18 -6.29 2.76
CA VAL A 51 5.06 -7.23 2.84
C VAL A 51 4.30 -7.23 1.52
N TYR A 52 3.79 -8.38 1.10
CA TYR A 52 2.96 -8.45 -0.08
C TYR A 52 1.55 -7.96 0.22
N VAL A 53 1.02 -7.08 -0.63
CA VAL A 53 -0.30 -6.46 -0.49
C VAL A 53 -1.09 -6.70 -1.78
N ASP A 54 -1.97 -7.70 -1.74
CA ASP A 54 -2.75 -8.14 -2.89
C ASP A 54 -3.89 -7.17 -3.23
N LEU A 55 -4.00 -6.78 -4.50
CA LEU A 55 -5.05 -5.89 -4.98
C LEU A 55 -6.46 -6.45 -4.73
N GLY A 56 -6.66 -7.73 -5.01
CA GLY A 56 -7.97 -8.38 -4.90
C GLY A 56 -8.36 -8.74 -3.46
N ARG A 57 -7.38 -9.17 -2.66
CA ARG A 57 -7.63 -9.69 -1.29
C ARG A 57 -7.48 -8.64 -0.21
N SER A 58 -6.49 -7.72 -0.36
CA SER A 58 -6.15 -6.73 0.67
C SER A 58 -6.70 -5.34 0.37
N LEU A 59 -6.76 -4.96 -0.90
CA LEU A 59 -7.14 -3.62 -1.34
C LEU A 59 -8.54 -3.56 -1.99
N SER A 60 -9.30 -4.65 -1.93
CA SER A 60 -10.65 -4.72 -2.50
C SER A 60 -11.56 -5.55 -1.61
N SER A 61 -12.87 -5.26 -1.67
CA SER A 61 -13.90 -6.13 -1.10
C SER A 61 -14.26 -7.26 -2.06
N GLU A 62 -15.09 -8.19 -1.58
CA GLU A 62 -15.62 -9.26 -2.41
C GLU A 62 -16.49 -8.73 -3.55
N LYS A 63 -16.42 -9.41 -4.69
CA LYS A 63 -17.20 -9.10 -5.88
C LYS A 63 -18.61 -9.67 -5.74
N ASN A 64 -19.62 -8.86 -6.04
CA ASN A 64 -21.03 -9.30 -6.09
C ASN A 64 -21.62 -9.27 -7.51
N GLY A 65 -20.79 -9.05 -8.53
CA GLY A 65 -21.20 -8.95 -9.94
C GLY A 65 -21.70 -7.57 -10.36
N LEU A 66 -22.00 -6.67 -9.42
CA LEU A 66 -22.51 -5.31 -9.69
C LEU A 66 -21.58 -4.21 -9.18
N ASN A 67 -20.60 -4.53 -8.35
CA ASN A 67 -19.74 -3.56 -7.66
C ASN A 67 -18.35 -3.36 -8.32
N GLY A 68 -18.21 -3.81 -9.58
CA GLY A 68 -17.00 -3.62 -10.35
C GLY A 68 -15.94 -4.70 -10.15
N ARG A 69 -14.76 -4.50 -10.80
CA ARG A 69 -13.70 -5.51 -10.84
C ARG A 69 -12.86 -5.54 -9.56
N HIS A 70 -12.66 -4.39 -8.94
CA HIS A 70 -11.92 -4.21 -7.69
C HIS A 70 -12.69 -3.22 -6.81
N PRO A 71 -13.79 -3.66 -6.15
CA PRO A 71 -14.61 -2.78 -5.34
C PRO A 71 -13.82 -2.21 -4.16
N LEU A 72 -14.22 -1.06 -3.64
CA LEU A 72 -13.60 -0.50 -2.44
C LEU A 72 -13.83 -1.45 -1.26
N PRO A 73 -12.82 -1.69 -0.43
CA PRO A 73 -13.01 -2.39 0.84
C PRO A 73 -13.90 -1.56 1.77
N ASP A 74 -14.44 -2.19 2.81
CA ASP A 74 -14.98 -1.46 3.93
C ASP A 74 -13.88 -0.67 4.63
N ALA A 75 -14.15 0.59 5.02
CA ALA A 75 -13.16 1.50 5.57
C ALA A 75 -12.59 1.02 6.91
N ASP A 76 -13.46 0.50 7.79
CA ASP A 76 -13.05 0.01 9.10
C ASP A 76 -12.24 -1.29 8.97
N VAL A 77 -12.64 -2.17 8.04
CA VAL A 77 -11.89 -3.40 7.74
C VAL A 77 -10.50 -3.06 7.19
N PHE A 78 -10.42 -2.08 6.30
CA PHE A 78 -9.12 -1.66 5.76
C PHE A 78 -8.24 -0.97 6.81
N ALA A 79 -8.81 -0.14 7.68
CA ALA A 79 -8.09 0.45 8.80
C ALA A 79 -7.53 -0.61 9.77
N GLN A 80 -8.34 -1.64 10.09
CA GLN A 80 -7.89 -2.79 10.89
C GLN A 80 -6.77 -3.57 10.19
N TYR A 81 -6.85 -3.74 8.87
CA TYR A 81 -5.78 -4.34 8.08
C TYR A 81 -4.45 -3.59 8.23
N LEU A 82 -4.45 -2.26 8.09
CA LEU A 82 -3.25 -1.45 8.29
C LEU A 82 -2.72 -1.56 9.73
N ALA A 83 -3.61 -1.54 10.72
CA ALA A 83 -3.22 -1.72 12.13
C ALA A 83 -2.58 -3.10 12.38
N ALA A 84 -3.10 -4.17 11.77
CA ALA A 84 -2.53 -5.52 11.84
C ALA A 84 -1.14 -5.62 11.21
N LEU A 85 -0.83 -4.77 10.21
CA LEU A 85 0.51 -4.62 9.65
C LEU A 85 1.45 -3.76 10.53
N GLY A 86 0.98 -3.27 11.67
CA GLY A 86 1.76 -2.45 12.61
C GLY A 86 1.79 -0.96 12.28
N VAL A 87 0.87 -0.49 11.43
CA VAL A 87 0.77 0.95 11.12
C VAL A 87 0.31 1.72 12.35
N ASN A 88 1.04 2.76 12.67
CA ASN A 88 0.71 3.77 13.67
C ASN A 88 0.83 5.18 13.02
N PRO A 89 0.42 6.27 13.69
CA PRO A 89 0.41 7.60 13.08
C PRO A 89 1.73 8.08 12.49
N ASP A 90 2.87 7.59 13.02
CA ASP A 90 4.22 7.97 12.56
C ASP A 90 4.76 7.05 11.46
N THR A 91 4.08 5.95 11.14
CA THR A 91 4.54 4.99 10.13
C THR A 91 4.45 5.60 8.73
N LEU A 92 5.55 5.61 8.00
CA LEU A 92 5.56 5.89 6.57
C LEU A 92 5.19 4.63 5.80
N ILE A 93 4.05 4.63 5.13
CA ILE A 93 3.67 3.56 4.19
C ILE A 93 4.26 3.87 2.82
N VAL A 94 4.93 2.90 2.20
CA VAL A 94 5.47 3.03 0.84
C VAL A 94 4.87 1.94 -0.04
N GLY A 95 4.06 2.34 -1.00
CA GLY A 95 3.55 1.45 -2.06
C GLY A 95 4.61 1.24 -3.14
N VAL A 96 4.90 -0.03 -3.46
CA VAL A 96 5.88 -0.41 -4.49
C VAL A 96 5.18 -1.30 -5.51
N ASP A 97 5.32 -0.98 -6.80
CA ASP A 97 4.87 -1.85 -7.88
C ASP A 97 5.88 -1.85 -9.04
N ALA A 98 5.55 -2.52 -10.14
CA ALA A 98 6.38 -2.57 -11.35
C ALA A 98 5.72 -1.90 -12.56
N HIS A 99 4.62 -1.17 -12.36
CA HIS A 99 3.77 -0.64 -13.42
C HIS A 99 3.56 0.88 -13.30
N GLY A 100 4.61 1.61 -12.87
CA GLY A 100 4.60 3.07 -12.79
C GLY A 100 3.66 3.65 -11.72
N GLY A 101 3.41 2.91 -10.65
CA GLY A 101 2.53 3.34 -9.55
C GLY A 101 1.07 2.94 -9.71
N LEU A 102 0.72 2.15 -10.73
CA LEU A 102 -0.67 1.76 -11.01
C LEU A 102 -1.37 1.09 -9.80
N TYR A 103 -0.67 0.18 -9.14
CA TYR A 103 -1.21 -0.54 -7.98
C TYR A 103 -0.81 0.11 -6.65
N GLY A 104 0.39 0.69 -6.58
CA GLY A 104 0.85 1.45 -5.42
C GLY A 104 -0.01 2.67 -5.13
N SER A 105 -0.54 3.34 -6.17
CA SER A 105 -1.46 4.47 -6.01
C SER A 105 -2.80 4.07 -5.39
N ARG A 106 -3.27 2.84 -5.61
CA ARG A 106 -4.47 2.32 -4.93
C ARG A 106 -4.28 2.24 -3.43
N LEU A 107 -3.15 1.66 -2.98
CA LEU A 107 -2.80 1.63 -1.56
C LEU A 107 -2.67 3.04 -1.00
N TRP A 108 -1.98 3.94 -1.71
CA TRP A 108 -1.84 5.34 -1.34
C TRP A 108 -3.20 6.01 -1.13
N TRP A 109 -4.12 5.83 -2.07
CA TRP A 109 -5.45 6.41 -1.99
C TRP A 109 -6.25 5.86 -0.82
N LEU A 110 -6.27 4.53 -0.64
CA LEU A 110 -6.99 3.86 0.44
C LEU A 110 -6.46 4.25 1.82
N ALA A 111 -5.14 4.34 1.99
CA ALA A 111 -4.53 4.77 3.24
C ALA A 111 -4.97 6.20 3.61
N ARG A 112 -4.94 7.12 2.65
CA ARG A 112 -5.41 8.49 2.84
C ARG A 112 -6.92 8.56 3.11
N TRP A 113 -7.70 7.75 2.41
CA TRP A 113 -9.14 7.66 2.59
C TRP A 113 -9.52 7.26 4.02
N VAL A 114 -8.79 6.38 4.68
CA VAL A 114 -8.99 6.02 6.09
C VAL A 114 -8.24 6.93 7.07
N GLY A 115 -7.68 8.05 6.59
CA GLY A 115 -7.08 9.09 7.45
C GLY A 115 -5.58 8.95 7.71
N HIS A 116 -4.88 7.98 7.08
CA HIS A 116 -3.44 7.84 7.21
C HIS A 116 -2.71 8.65 6.12
N ALA A 117 -2.29 9.88 6.46
CA ALA A 117 -1.70 10.82 5.49
C ALA A 117 -0.24 10.51 5.13
N ASN A 118 0.50 9.79 6.01
CA ASN A 118 1.93 9.51 5.84
C ASN A 118 2.16 8.30 4.92
N VAL A 119 1.77 8.44 3.65
CA VAL A 119 1.85 7.41 2.61
C VAL A 119 2.38 7.99 1.32
N VAL A 120 3.26 7.26 0.66
CA VAL A 120 3.89 7.62 -0.63
C VAL A 120 3.98 6.40 -1.55
N VAL A 121 4.27 6.64 -2.82
CA VAL A 121 4.56 5.60 -3.82
C VAL A 121 6.02 5.71 -4.23
N LEU A 122 6.69 4.56 -4.42
CA LEU A 122 8.07 4.53 -4.90
C LEU A 122 8.13 5.01 -6.35
N ASP A 123 8.84 6.10 -6.58
CA ASP A 123 9.01 6.68 -7.91
C ASP A 123 9.76 5.72 -8.83
N GLY A 124 9.14 5.38 -9.95
CA GLY A 124 9.63 4.37 -10.88
C GLY A 124 9.56 2.92 -10.36
N GLY A 125 9.04 2.68 -9.15
CA GLY A 125 8.76 1.35 -8.60
C GLY A 125 9.97 0.41 -8.53
N MET A 126 9.70 -0.91 -8.64
CA MET A 126 10.73 -1.96 -8.65
C MET A 126 11.84 -1.71 -9.69
N PRO A 127 11.53 -1.35 -10.96
CA PRO A 127 12.58 -1.10 -11.95
C PRO A 127 13.55 0.02 -11.54
N ALA A 128 13.07 1.07 -10.89
CA ALA A 128 13.92 2.16 -10.43
C ALA A 128 14.79 1.75 -9.23
N TRP A 129 14.26 0.92 -8.32
CA TRP A 129 15.01 0.35 -7.19
C TRP A 129 16.16 -0.53 -7.67
N GLU A 130 15.88 -1.44 -8.60
CA GLU A 130 16.87 -2.32 -9.22
C GLU A 130 17.94 -1.52 -9.99
N LYS A 131 17.51 -0.54 -10.79
CA LYS A 131 18.43 0.35 -11.53
C LYS A 131 19.35 1.15 -10.61
N ALA A 132 18.89 1.48 -9.41
CA ALA A 132 19.71 2.14 -8.39
C ALA A 132 20.71 1.19 -7.72
N GLY A 133 20.68 -0.11 -8.03
CA GLY A 133 21.60 -1.13 -7.51
C GLY A 133 21.33 -1.54 -6.07
N TYR A 134 20.11 -1.29 -5.54
CA TYR A 134 19.75 -1.68 -4.19
C TYR A 134 19.35 -3.15 -4.09
N ALA A 135 19.55 -3.73 -2.90
CA ALA A 135 19.33 -5.14 -2.67
C ALA A 135 17.87 -5.55 -2.81
N LEU A 136 17.68 -6.74 -3.34
CA LEU A 136 16.43 -7.51 -3.30
C LEU A 136 16.69 -8.81 -2.56
N ILE A 137 15.63 -9.36 -1.96
CA ILE A 137 15.67 -10.65 -1.27
C ILE A 137 14.54 -11.55 -1.79
N ALA A 138 14.74 -12.86 -1.71
CA ALA A 138 13.66 -13.82 -1.87
C ALA A 138 12.87 -13.96 -0.56
N ALA A 139 11.57 -14.24 -0.65
CA ALA A 139 10.78 -14.56 0.53
C ALA A 139 11.38 -15.79 1.22
N GLN A 140 11.68 -15.66 2.49
CA GLN A 140 12.02 -16.84 3.29
C GLN A 140 10.71 -17.57 3.59
N PRO A 141 10.66 -18.91 3.38
CA PRO A 141 9.48 -19.67 3.76
C PRO A 141 9.22 -19.49 5.26
N ALA A 142 8.07 -18.95 5.58
CA ALA A 142 7.54 -18.76 6.92
C ALA A 142 8.24 -17.74 7.84
N ALA A 143 7.89 -16.47 7.70
CA ALA A 143 8.03 -15.56 8.84
C ALA A 143 6.85 -14.59 9.07
N ARG A 144 5.85 -14.51 8.22
CA ARG A 144 4.56 -13.86 8.56
C ARG A 144 3.44 -14.54 7.79
N ALA A 145 2.93 -15.63 8.37
CA ALA A 145 1.60 -16.07 8.03
C ALA A 145 0.66 -14.89 8.33
N TRP A 146 -0.10 -14.46 7.35
CA TRP A 146 -1.27 -13.62 7.52
C TRP A 146 -2.11 -14.24 8.66
N PRO A 147 -2.41 -13.54 9.75
CA PRO A 147 -3.38 -14.03 10.70
C PRO A 147 -4.72 -14.07 9.97
N GLY A 148 -5.08 -15.24 9.49
CA GLY A 148 -6.39 -15.47 8.92
C GLY A 148 -7.45 -15.11 9.94
N SER A 149 -8.46 -14.34 9.53
CA SER A 149 -9.62 -13.84 10.27
C SER A 149 -9.31 -13.15 11.60
N PRO A 150 -9.81 -11.96 11.84
CA PRO A 150 -9.60 -11.22 13.08
C PRO A 150 -10.34 -11.89 14.23
N ALA A 151 -9.67 -12.84 14.91
CA ALA A 151 -10.07 -13.27 16.23
C ALA A 151 -9.59 -12.22 17.23
N SER A 152 -10.50 -11.37 17.66
CA SER A 152 -10.51 -10.60 18.91
C SER A 152 -9.14 -10.14 19.47
N GLN A 153 -8.51 -9.16 18.85
CA GLN A 153 -7.57 -8.29 19.52
C GLN A 153 -8.14 -6.87 19.52
N SER A 154 -8.24 -6.27 20.71
CA SER A 154 -8.64 -4.89 20.88
C SER A 154 -7.56 -3.99 20.30
N PHE A 155 -7.74 -3.55 19.08
CA PHE A 155 -6.89 -2.57 18.42
C PHE A 155 -7.22 -1.19 18.98
N GLY A 156 -6.16 -0.44 19.36
CA GLY A 156 -6.32 0.98 19.69
C GLY A 156 -7.02 1.67 18.51
N SER A 157 -8.08 2.42 18.82
CA SER A 157 -9.00 3.00 17.85
C SER A 157 -8.27 3.93 16.89
N LEU A 158 -7.95 3.44 15.69
CA LEU A 158 -7.87 4.32 14.52
C LEU A 158 -9.31 4.70 14.20
N SER A 159 -9.77 5.83 14.70
CA SER A 159 -11.08 6.37 14.34
C SER A 159 -11.02 6.80 12.87
N PHE A 160 -11.92 6.24 12.07
CA PHE A 160 -12.19 6.72 10.72
C PHE A 160 -12.39 8.25 10.75
N ARG A 161 -11.50 8.96 10.08
CA ARG A 161 -11.71 10.36 9.70
C ARG A 161 -11.65 10.37 8.17
N PRO A 162 -12.74 10.76 7.48
CA PRO A 162 -12.68 10.93 6.03
C PRO A 162 -11.61 11.97 5.69
N GLY A 163 -10.47 11.53 5.19
CA GLY A 163 -9.31 12.38 4.90
C GLY A 163 -9.46 13.22 3.62
N PHE A 164 -10.63 13.21 2.99
CA PHE A 164 -10.98 14.01 1.82
C PHE A 164 -12.17 14.95 2.06
N GLY A 165 -12.51 15.23 3.33
CA GLY A 165 -13.73 15.99 3.67
C GLY A 165 -13.74 17.45 3.24
N ASP A 166 -12.58 18.11 3.13
CA ASP A 166 -12.55 19.58 3.06
C ASP A 166 -11.71 20.17 1.90
N GLU A 167 -11.11 19.35 1.02
CA GLU A 167 -10.25 19.85 -0.08
C GLU A 167 -10.60 19.33 -1.48
N VAL A 168 -11.74 18.73 -1.70
CA VAL A 168 -12.25 18.55 -3.07
C VAL A 168 -13.02 19.83 -3.39
N ASP A 169 -12.31 20.81 -3.94
CA ASP A 169 -12.93 21.97 -4.56
C ASP A 169 -13.92 21.48 -5.63
N ALA A 170 -15.19 21.67 -5.36
CA ALA A 170 -16.28 21.24 -6.24
C ALA A 170 -16.21 21.90 -7.65
N THR A 171 -15.31 22.85 -7.85
CA THR A 171 -15.08 23.52 -9.15
C THR A 171 -14.29 22.67 -10.14
N LEU A 172 -13.69 21.53 -9.72
CA LEU A 172 -12.96 20.65 -10.66
C LEU A 172 -13.85 19.62 -11.37
N VAL A 173 -15.15 19.55 -11.06
CA VAL A 173 -16.09 18.59 -11.66
C VAL A 173 -16.88 19.20 -12.85
N GLU A 174 -16.86 20.51 -13.06
CA GLU A 174 -17.64 21.19 -14.11
C GLU A 174 -16.91 21.34 -15.46
N GLY A 175 -15.83 20.61 -15.71
CA GLY A 175 -15.01 20.75 -16.91
C GLY A 175 -15.15 19.67 -17.98
N VAL A 176 -16.16 18.78 -17.94
CA VAL A 176 -16.39 17.77 -18.99
C VAL A 176 -17.86 17.81 -19.41
N ALA A 177 -18.16 18.69 -20.33
CA ALA A 177 -19.32 18.64 -21.18
C ALA A 177 -18.88 18.52 -22.64
#